data_c7b3833259e56d8bc71b681c1ae72708
#
_entry.id   c7b3833259e56d8bc71b681c1ae72708
#
_cell.length_a   1.000
_cell.length_b   1.000
_cell.length_c   1.000
_cell.angle_alpha   90.00
_cell.angle_beta   90.00
_cell.angle_gamma   90.00
#
_symmetry.space_group_name_H-M   'P 1'
#
loop_
_entity.id
_entity.type
_entity.pdbx_description
1 polymer ?
#
loop_
_entity_poly.entity_id
_entity_poly.type
_entity_poly.pdbx_seq_one_letter_code
_entity_poly.pdbx_strand_id
1 'polypeptide(L)'
;MNKKLTFPELAELLSAATNTSKRMSELALREMFALISSKLVDGESVKIDGLGVFKVTEVSPRRSVNVNTGETIEIPGHGKISFVPDKRLAEAVNAPFASFESVVLDDDVTAEMLTAID
;
A
#
# COMPACT_ATOMS: atom_id res chain seq x y z
N MET A 1 -12.40 -0.56 13.66
CA MET A 1 -12.58 -1.94 13.53
C MET A 1 -11.79 -2.56 12.41
N ASN A 2 -10.91 -3.43 12.76
CA ASN A 2 -9.95 -3.94 11.79
C ASN A 2 -10.36 -5.26 11.20
N LYS A 3 -11.26 -5.19 10.26
CA LYS A 3 -11.65 -6.36 9.52
C LYS A 3 -10.70 -6.53 8.35
N LYS A 4 -10.10 -7.70 8.26
CA LYS A 4 -9.15 -8.01 7.21
C LYS A 4 -9.83 -8.82 6.13
N LEU A 5 -9.65 -8.39 4.89
CA LEU A 5 -10.11 -9.15 3.74
C LEU A 5 -8.97 -10.09 3.31
N THR A 6 -9.21 -11.37 3.39
CA THR A 6 -8.20 -12.35 3.04
C THR A 6 -8.27 -12.69 1.55
N PHE A 7 -7.22 -13.37 1.05
CA PHE A 7 -7.18 -13.77 -0.34
C PHE A 7 -8.37 -14.66 -0.74
N PRO A 8 -8.73 -15.71 0.04
CA PRO A 8 -9.90 -16.51 -0.31
C PRO A 8 -11.20 -15.70 -0.35
N GLU A 9 -11.35 -14.77 0.58
CA GLU A 9 -12.54 -13.91 0.59
C GLU A 9 -12.57 -12.99 -0.63
N LEU A 10 -11.42 -12.48 -1.01
CA LEU A 10 -11.32 -11.64 -2.20
C LEU A 10 -11.71 -12.44 -3.45
N ALA A 11 -11.24 -13.69 -3.53
CA ALA A 11 -11.59 -14.57 -4.64
C ALA A 11 -13.08 -14.84 -4.70
N GLU A 12 -13.73 -15.02 -3.54
CA GLU A 12 -15.16 -15.21 -3.50
C GLU A 12 -15.91 -14.00 -4.01
N LEU A 13 -15.50 -12.81 -3.58
CA LEU A 13 -16.11 -11.57 -4.03
C LEU A 13 -15.92 -11.38 -5.53
N LEU A 14 -14.74 -11.70 -6.02
CA LEU A 14 -14.47 -11.58 -7.45
C LEU A 14 -15.31 -12.56 -8.26
N SER A 15 -15.45 -13.79 -7.77
CA SER A 15 -16.26 -14.79 -8.48
C SER A 15 -17.71 -14.35 -8.57
N ALA A 16 -18.23 -13.75 -7.52
CA ALA A 16 -19.59 -13.24 -7.52
C ALA A 16 -19.73 -12.04 -8.49
N ALA A 17 -18.76 -11.15 -8.48
CA ALA A 17 -18.82 -9.95 -9.30
C ALA A 17 -18.67 -10.25 -10.78
N THR A 18 -17.92 -11.29 -11.14
CA THR A 18 -17.65 -11.61 -12.54
C THR A 18 -18.43 -12.82 -13.03
N ASN A 19 -19.23 -13.41 -12.17
CA ASN A 19 -20.01 -14.61 -12.51
C ASN A 19 -19.12 -15.75 -13.02
N THR A 20 -18.00 -15.95 -12.32
CA THR A 20 -17.09 -17.04 -12.62
C THR A 20 -16.95 -17.94 -11.41
N SER A 21 -16.28 -19.08 -11.58
CA SER A 21 -16.06 -19.98 -10.45
C SER A 21 -15.01 -19.37 -9.50
N LYS A 22 -15.09 -19.80 -8.25
CA LYS A 22 -14.09 -19.36 -7.26
C LYS A 22 -12.69 -19.78 -7.68
N ARG A 23 -12.57 -20.97 -8.26
CA ARG A 23 -11.27 -21.46 -8.73
C ARG A 23 -10.67 -20.57 -9.81
N MET A 24 -11.49 -20.17 -10.78
CA MET A 24 -11.03 -19.28 -11.84
C MET A 24 -10.63 -17.92 -11.26
N SER A 25 -11.40 -17.42 -10.31
CA SER A 25 -11.09 -16.15 -9.66
C SER A 25 -9.79 -16.23 -8.88
N GLU A 26 -9.55 -17.33 -8.19
CA GLU A 26 -8.28 -17.52 -7.49
C GLU A 26 -7.10 -17.53 -8.45
N LEU A 27 -7.24 -18.25 -9.56
CA LEU A 27 -6.18 -18.30 -10.55
C LEU A 27 -5.89 -16.93 -11.14
N ALA A 28 -6.94 -16.20 -11.48
CA ALA A 28 -6.79 -14.85 -12.04
C ALA A 28 -6.10 -13.92 -11.06
N LEU A 29 -6.48 -13.96 -9.80
CA LEU A 29 -5.87 -13.11 -8.78
C LEU A 29 -4.41 -13.48 -8.54
N ARG A 30 -4.10 -14.78 -8.48
CA ARG A 30 -2.72 -15.20 -8.30
C ARG A 30 -1.83 -14.75 -9.44
N GLU A 31 -2.31 -14.89 -10.66
CA GLU A 31 -1.57 -14.43 -11.83
C GLU A 31 -1.36 -12.93 -11.79
N MET A 32 -2.40 -12.18 -11.47
CA MET A 32 -2.30 -10.74 -11.43
C MET A 32 -1.32 -10.28 -10.37
N PHE A 33 -1.40 -10.84 -9.17
CA PHE A 33 -0.50 -10.45 -8.09
C PHE A 33 0.93 -10.88 -8.36
N ALA A 34 1.11 -12.03 -9.01
CA ALA A 34 2.44 -12.48 -9.40
C ALA A 34 3.06 -11.53 -10.43
N LEU A 35 2.28 -11.05 -11.37
CA LEU A 35 2.76 -10.07 -12.35
C LEU A 35 3.16 -8.76 -11.68
N ILE A 36 2.32 -8.28 -10.78
CA ILE A 36 2.63 -7.04 -10.05
C ILE A 36 3.92 -7.21 -9.27
N SER A 37 4.05 -8.32 -8.54
CA SER A 37 5.24 -8.60 -7.75
C SER A 37 6.49 -8.67 -8.63
N SER A 38 6.37 -9.35 -9.77
CA SER A 38 7.49 -9.50 -10.71
C SER A 38 7.98 -8.15 -11.22
N LYS A 39 7.06 -7.26 -11.54
CA LYS A 39 7.44 -5.94 -12.04
C LYS A 39 8.09 -5.10 -10.96
N LEU A 40 7.60 -5.20 -9.75
CA LEU A 40 8.19 -4.47 -8.63
C LEU A 40 9.60 -4.98 -8.33
N VAL A 41 9.81 -6.29 -8.43
CA VAL A 41 11.16 -6.87 -8.25
C VAL A 41 12.12 -6.31 -9.31
N ASP A 42 11.63 -6.08 -10.52
CA ASP A 42 12.41 -5.48 -11.59
C ASP A 42 12.63 -3.97 -11.42
N GLY A 43 12.05 -3.39 -10.40
CA GLY A 43 12.19 -1.97 -10.13
C GLY A 43 11.19 -1.09 -10.88
N GLU A 44 10.21 -1.68 -11.51
CA GLU A 44 9.21 -0.92 -12.25
C GLU A 44 8.06 -0.52 -11.36
N SER A 45 7.49 0.65 -11.64
CA SER A 45 6.26 1.08 -10.98
C SER A 45 5.07 0.39 -11.63
N VAL A 46 4.06 0.08 -10.84
CA VAL A 46 2.83 -0.50 -11.36
C VAL A 46 1.67 0.43 -11.01
N LYS A 47 1.07 1.02 -12.03
CA LYS A 47 -0.06 1.92 -11.85
C LYS A 47 -1.34 1.17 -12.17
N ILE A 48 -2.25 1.17 -11.19
CA ILE A 48 -3.56 0.54 -11.36
C ILE A 48 -4.60 1.65 -11.31
N ASP A 49 -5.29 1.81 -12.42
CA ASP A 49 -6.27 2.86 -12.58
C ASP A 49 -7.36 2.77 -11.51
N GLY A 50 -7.62 3.88 -10.86
CA GLY A 50 -8.63 3.91 -9.82
C GLY A 50 -8.17 3.41 -8.46
N LEU A 51 -7.01 2.77 -8.40
CA LEU A 51 -6.48 2.27 -7.13
C LEU A 51 -5.27 3.08 -6.68
N GLY A 52 -4.23 3.13 -7.48
CA GLY A 52 -3.03 3.86 -7.13
C GLY A 52 -1.80 3.29 -7.79
N VAL A 53 -0.66 3.69 -7.30
CA VAL A 53 0.63 3.31 -7.87
C VAL A 53 1.45 2.59 -6.81
N PHE A 54 1.91 1.39 -7.15
CA PHE A 54 2.93 0.68 -6.37
C PHE A 54 4.28 1.04 -6.96
N LYS A 55 5.23 1.40 -6.12
CA LYS A 55 6.55 1.76 -6.61
C LYS A 55 7.62 1.32 -5.64
N VAL A 56 8.84 1.20 -6.17
CA VAL A 56 10.00 0.83 -5.39
C VAL A 56 10.92 2.04 -5.33
N THR A 57 11.28 2.42 -4.12
CA THR A 57 12.23 3.50 -3.89
C THR A 57 13.51 2.91 -3.35
N GLU A 58 14.65 3.42 -3.78
CA GLU A 58 15.91 3.01 -3.23
C GLU A 58 16.22 3.81 -1.99
N VAL A 59 16.58 3.11 -0.93
CA VAL A 59 17.02 3.73 0.32
C VAL A 59 18.52 3.56 0.40
N SER A 60 19.24 4.68 0.48
CA SER A 60 20.70 4.66 0.54
C SER A 60 21.20 4.06 1.84
N PRO A 61 22.39 3.45 1.82
CA PRO A 61 23.03 2.99 3.05
C PRO A 61 23.27 4.18 3.96
N ARG A 62 23.17 3.95 5.25
CA ARG A 62 23.40 5.01 6.22
C ARG A 62 23.99 4.44 7.48
N ARG A 63 24.53 5.33 8.32
CA ARG A 63 25.06 4.94 9.61
C ARG A 63 24.09 5.37 10.71
N SER A 64 24.02 4.54 11.71
CA SER A 64 23.22 4.82 12.88
C SER A 64 24.04 4.43 14.11
N VAL A 65 23.62 4.89 15.28
CA VAL A 65 24.31 4.58 16.52
C VAL A 65 23.36 3.78 17.41
N ASN A 66 23.88 2.67 17.92
CA ASN A 66 23.14 1.88 18.89
C ASN A 66 23.19 2.65 20.22
N VAL A 67 22.04 3.14 20.65
CA VAL A 67 21.97 3.98 21.84
C VAL A 67 22.32 3.25 23.12
N ASN A 68 22.23 1.93 23.12
CA ASN A 68 22.56 1.12 24.29
C ASN A 68 24.05 0.86 24.45
N THR A 69 24.76 0.69 23.33
CA THR A 69 26.17 0.33 23.36
C THR A 69 27.09 1.43 22.86
N GLY A 70 26.53 2.42 22.17
CA GLY A 70 27.33 3.48 21.56
C GLY A 70 28.03 3.06 20.26
N GLU A 71 27.81 1.84 19.82
CA GLU A 71 28.45 1.36 18.62
C GLU A 71 27.79 1.90 17.36
N THR A 72 28.63 2.13 16.35
CA THR A 72 28.15 2.55 15.04
C THR A 72 27.63 1.32 14.28
N ILE A 73 26.44 1.45 13.74
CA ILE A 73 25.82 0.40 12.97
C ILE A 73 25.67 0.88 11.55
N GLU A 74 26.04 0.04 10.60
CA GLU A 74 25.79 0.34 9.20
C GLU A 74 24.49 -0.31 8.75
N ILE A 75 23.59 0.50 8.23
CA ILE A 75 22.33 0.02 7.67
C ILE A 75 22.51 -0.03 6.16
N PRO A 76 22.46 -1.22 5.56
CA PRO A 76 22.67 -1.33 4.12
C PRO A 76 21.55 -0.69 3.32
N GLY A 77 21.86 -0.30 2.11
CA GLY A 77 20.86 0.17 1.18
C GLY A 77 19.89 -0.94 0.84
N HIS A 78 18.67 -0.57 0.54
CA HIS A 78 17.64 -1.56 0.21
C HIS A 78 16.54 -0.92 -0.60
N GLY A 79 15.71 -1.75 -1.22
CA GLY A 79 14.51 -1.28 -1.89
C GLY A 79 13.35 -1.23 -0.93
N LYS A 80 12.55 -0.21 -1.05
CA LYS A 80 11.35 -0.05 -0.25
C LYS A 80 10.14 0.04 -1.17
N ILE A 81 9.14 -0.78 -0.90
CA ILE A 81 7.90 -0.75 -1.64
C ILE A 81 6.97 0.26 -0.98
N SER A 82 6.42 1.15 -1.77
CA SER A 82 5.43 2.10 -1.27
C SER A 82 4.22 2.12 -2.20
N PHE A 83 3.10 2.51 -1.65
CA PHE A 83 1.86 2.61 -2.37
C PHE A 83 1.34 4.04 -2.26
N VAL A 84 1.10 4.66 -3.41
CA VAL A 84 0.51 5.99 -3.46
C VAL A 84 -0.91 5.84 -3.98
N PRO A 85 -1.92 6.10 -3.16
CA PRO A 85 -3.29 5.90 -3.60
C PRO A 85 -3.69 6.90 -4.67
N ASP A 86 -4.61 6.46 -5.53
CA ASP A 86 -5.26 7.35 -6.47
C ASP A 86 -6.01 8.43 -5.69
N LYS A 87 -6.07 9.62 -6.25
CA LYS A 87 -6.73 10.72 -5.58
C LYS A 87 -8.18 10.41 -5.20
N ARG A 88 -8.90 9.75 -6.08
CA ARG A 88 -10.28 9.37 -5.81
C ARG A 88 -10.38 8.39 -4.65
N LEU A 89 -9.47 7.43 -4.60
CA LEU A 89 -9.46 6.48 -3.51
C LEU A 89 -9.15 7.18 -2.19
N ALA A 90 -8.15 8.05 -2.19
CA ALA A 90 -7.80 8.79 -0.98
C ALA A 90 -8.96 9.63 -0.48
N GLU A 91 -9.66 10.30 -1.39
CA GLU A 91 -10.80 11.10 -1.04
C GLU A 91 -11.94 10.24 -0.50
N ALA A 92 -12.18 9.10 -1.12
CA ALA A 92 -13.24 8.19 -0.67
C ALA A 92 -12.97 7.66 0.73
N VAL A 93 -11.72 7.33 1.01
CA VAL A 93 -11.34 6.84 2.34
C VAL A 93 -11.48 7.94 3.39
N ASN A 94 -11.18 9.17 3.03
CA ASN A 94 -11.25 10.29 3.95
C ASN A 94 -12.64 10.90 4.10
N ALA A 95 -13.55 10.58 3.21
CA ALA A 95 -14.89 11.17 3.25
C ALA A 95 -15.59 11.01 4.61
N PRO A 96 -15.55 9.83 5.25
CA PRO A 96 -16.19 9.69 6.56
C PRO A 96 -15.61 10.59 7.64
N PHE A 97 -14.38 11.04 7.47
CA PHE A 97 -13.69 11.88 8.46
C PHE A 97 -13.79 13.36 8.16
N ALA A 98 -14.24 13.72 6.98
CA ALA A 98 -14.21 15.11 6.54
C ALA A 98 -15.01 16.05 7.46
N SER A 99 -16.14 15.61 7.95
CA SER A 99 -16.97 16.43 8.82
C SER A 99 -16.35 16.65 10.18
N PHE A 100 -15.57 15.70 10.67
CA PHE A 100 -14.84 15.87 11.93
C PHE A 100 -13.66 16.79 11.74
N GLU A 101 -12.95 16.62 10.67
CA GLU A 101 -11.73 17.36 10.41
C GLU A 101 -11.98 18.83 10.19
N SER A 102 -13.09 19.17 9.60
CA SER A 102 -13.41 20.57 9.36
C SER A 102 -13.57 21.34 10.65
N VAL A 103 -13.81 20.65 11.76
CA VAL A 103 -14.03 21.28 13.06
C VAL A 103 -12.77 21.32 13.89
N VAL A 104 -11.93 20.31 13.83
CA VAL A 104 -10.87 20.09 14.81
C VAL A 104 -9.48 20.11 14.21
N LEU A 105 -9.29 19.46 13.09
CA LEU A 105 -7.96 19.22 12.56
C LEU A 105 -7.50 20.32 11.63
N ASP A 106 -6.21 20.54 11.64
CA ASP A 106 -5.60 21.39 10.64
C ASP A 106 -5.06 20.54 9.50
N ASP A 107 -4.56 21.20 8.48
CA ASP A 107 -4.09 20.53 7.28
C ASP A 107 -2.85 19.68 7.53
N ASP A 108 -2.03 20.08 8.48
CA ASP A 108 -0.79 19.37 8.76
C ASP A 108 -1.06 17.96 9.26
N VAL A 109 -2.05 17.83 10.14
CA VAL A 109 -2.40 16.53 10.69
C VAL A 109 -2.94 15.63 9.59
N THR A 110 -3.78 16.17 8.73
CA THR A 110 -4.33 15.41 7.63
C THR A 110 -3.23 14.93 6.68
N ALA A 111 -2.29 15.80 6.40
CA ALA A 111 -1.17 15.44 5.52
C ALA A 111 -0.35 14.33 6.12
N GLU A 112 -0.11 14.36 7.42
CA GLU A 112 0.63 13.30 8.10
C GLU A 112 -0.10 11.96 8.03
N MET A 113 -1.41 11.98 8.18
CA MET A 113 -2.19 10.76 8.09
C MET A 113 -2.10 10.14 6.70
N LEU A 114 -2.15 10.95 5.68
CA LEU A 114 -2.02 10.46 4.31
C LEU A 114 -0.62 9.92 4.03
N THR A 115 0.38 10.55 4.61
CA THR A 115 1.77 10.10 4.46
C THR A 115 2.00 8.79 5.19
N ALA A 116 1.35 8.59 6.31
CA ALA A 116 1.52 7.38 7.10
C ALA A 116 1.02 6.13 6.37
N ILE A 117 0.12 6.31 5.41
CA ILE A 117 -0.37 5.20 4.61
C ILE A 117 0.72 4.69 3.66
N ASP A 118 1.59 5.57 3.25
CA ASP A 118 2.71 5.20 2.37
C ASP A 118 3.76 4.40 3.14
#